data_03ded0ed64de26c794e9f147d116de1c
#
_entry.id   03ded0ed64de26c794e9f147d116de1c
#
_cell.length_a   1.000
_cell.length_b   1.000
_cell.length_c   1.000
_cell.angle_alpha   90.00
_cell.angle_beta   90.00
_cell.angle_gamma   90.00
#
_symmetry.space_group_name_H-M   'P 1'
#
loop_
_entity.id
_entity.type
_entity.pdbx_description
1 polymer ?
#
loop_
_entity_poly.entity_id
_entity_poly.type
_entity_poly.pdbx_seq_one_letter_code
_entity_poly.pdbx_strand_id
1 'polypeptide(L)'
;LFPTLNELCNLPSLPHLEGVSVVPLLKDPSLAWSRPALTTHGRANHALRTERWRYIRYADGSEELYDHQNDSLEWNNLANSPKFRAIKEELSKYLPTENALALKGSKKTKGRQIE
;
A
#
# COMPACT_ATOMS: atom_id res chain seq x y z
N LEU A 1 -9.48 4.95 4.20
CA LEU A 1 -10.17 5.38 5.44
C LEU A 1 -11.44 6.19 5.13
N PHE A 2 -11.39 7.17 4.21
CA PHE A 2 -12.52 8.05 3.91
C PHE A 2 -13.82 7.30 3.53
N PRO A 3 -13.81 6.32 2.59
CA PRO A 3 -15.02 5.56 2.28
C PRO A 3 -15.60 4.80 3.48
N THR A 4 -14.74 4.30 4.36
CA THR A 4 -15.14 3.60 5.59
C THR A 4 -15.91 4.54 6.54
N LEU A 5 -15.40 5.76 6.73
CA LEU A 5 -16.05 6.76 7.58
C LEU A 5 -17.39 7.20 6.96
N ASN A 6 -17.44 7.42 5.65
CA ASN A 6 -18.69 7.74 4.97
C ASN A 6 -19.76 6.67 5.20
N GLU A 7 -19.39 5.38 5.03
CA GLU A 7 -20.31 4.27 5.24
C GLU A 7 -20.77 4.17 6.70
N LEU A 8 -19.85 4.30 7.67
CA LEU A 8 -20.19 4.29 9.09
C LEU A 8 -21.10 5.44 9.51
N CYS A 9 -20.96 6.61 8.88
CA CYS A 9 -21.79 7.78 9.13
C CYS A 9 -23.05 7.82 8.26
N ASN A 10 -23.30 6.78 7.46
CA ASN A 10 -24.43 6.70 6.53
C ASN A 10 -24.48 7.88 5.54
N LEU A 11 -23.30 8.37 5.12
CA LEU A 11 -23.17 9.43 4.12
C LEU A 11 -23.09 8.81 2.71
N PRO A 12 -23.52 9.56 1.66
CA PRO A 12 -23.44 9.06 0.30
C PRO A 12 -22.00 8.79 -0.14
N SER A 13 -21.81 7.76 -0.97
CA SER A 13 -20.53 7.49 -1.59
C SER A 13 -20.17 8.59 -2.59
N LEU A 14 -18.88 8.92 -2.66
CA LEU A 14 -18.37 9.93 -3.57
C LEU A 14 -17.59 9.25 -4.70
N PRO A 15 -18.00 9.43 -5.99
CA PRO A 15 -17.45 8.65 -7.11
C PRO A 15 -15.98 8.90 -7.41
N HIS A 16 -15.40 10.01 -6.91
CA HIS A 16 -13.99 10.34 -7.09
C HIS A 16 -13.06 9.70 -6.06
N LEU A 17 -13.60 8.95 -5.08
CA LEU A 17 -12.79 8.26 -4.07
C LEU A 17 -12.30 6.92 -4.60
N GLU A 18 -10.99 6.75 -4.63
CA GLU A 18 -10.34 5.51 -5.09
C GLU A 18 -10.28 4.42 -4.01
N GLY A 19 -10.41 4.80 -2.75
CA GLY A 19 -10.36 3.88 -1.62
C GLY A 19 -11.59 2.98 -1.54
N VAL A 20 -11.45 1.88 -0.81
CA VAL A 20 -12.54 0.94 -0.52
C VAL A 20 -12.86 0.97 0.96
N SER A 21 -14.16 0.87 1.30
CA SER A 21 -14.60 0.75 2.68
C SER A 21 -14.18 -0.60 3.27
N VAL A 22 -13.69 -0.58 4.49
CA VAL A 22 -13.37 -1.78 5.28
C VAL A 22 -14.44 -2.10 6.33
N VAL A 23 -15.62 -1.49 6.24
CA VAL A 23 -16.76 -1.79 7.13
C VAL A 23 -17.10 -3.28 7.15
N PRO A 24 -17.06 -4.04 6.03
CA PRO A 24 -17.29 -5.48 6.07
C PRO A 24 -16.31 -6.21 6.99
N LEU A 25 -15.03 -5.83 7.01
CA LEU A 25 -14.02 -6.39 7.90
C LEU A 25 -14.20 -5.97 9.36
N LEU A 26 -14.78 -4.80 9.61
CA LEU A 26 -15.12 -4.37 10.98
C LEU A 26 -16.29 -5.19 11.54
N LYS A 27 -17.22 -5.62 10.69
CA LYS A 27 -18.34 -6.47 11.05
C LYS A 27 -17.94 -7.93 11.22
N ASP A 28 -17.07 -8.41 10.35
CA ASP A 28 -16.57 -9.78 10.35
C ASP A 28 -15.06 -9.79 10.02
N PRO A 29 -14.17 -9.77 11.04
CA PRO A 29 -12.72 -9.82 10.84
C PRO A 29 -12.21 -11.09 10.15
N SER A 30 -13.01 -12.15 10.11
CA SER A 30 -12.67 -13.42 9.47
C SER A 30 -13.02 -13.45 7.98
N LEU A 31 -13.67 -12.40 7.47
CA LEU A 31 -14.07 -12.28 6.08
C LEU A 31 -12.86 -12.40 5.15
N ALA A 32 -12.98 -13.27 4.13
CA ALA A 32 -11.95 -13.35 3.10
C ALA A 32 -11.80 -12.01 2.37
N TRP A 33 -10.57 -11.47 2.41
CA TRP A 33 -10.26 -10.17 1.83
C TRP A 33 -9.11 -10.31 0.84
N SER A 34 -9.42 -10.18 -0.44
CA SER A 34 -8.44 -10.38 -1.53
C SER A 34 -7.65 -9.12 -1.90
N ARG A 35 -8.11 -7.95 -1.45
CA ARG A 35 -7.50 -6.68 -1.85
C ARG A 35 -6.31 -6.32 -0.95
N PRO A 36 -5.10 -6.09 -1.50
CA PRO A 36 -3.97 -5.67 -0.70
C PRO A 36 -4.16 -4.26 -0.12
N ALA A 37 -3.56 -4.00 1.03
CA ALA A 37 -3.41 -2.67 1.57
C ALA A 37 -2.30 -1.93 0.81
N LEU A 38 -2.60 -0.73 0.30
CA LEU A 38 -1.67 0.13 -0.40
C LEU A 38 -1.15 1.24 0.51
N THR A 39 0.16 1.40 0.56
CA THR A 39 0.83 2.53 1.20
C THR A 39 1.69 3.24 0.17
N THR A 40 1.62 4.57 0.11
CA THR A 40 2.43 5.39 -0.78
C THR A 40 3.31 6.35 0.03
N HIS A 41 4.59 6.41 -0.31
CA HIS A 41 5.54 7.38 0.26
C HIS A 41 6.18 8.23 -0.83
N GLY A 42 5.84 9.51 -0.88
CA GLY A 42 6.25 10.38 -1.96
C GLY A 42 5.66 9.96 -3.31
N ARG A 43 6.28 10.39 -4.41
CA ARG A 43 5.80 10.07 -5.75
C ARG A 43 6.34 8.72 -6.21
N ALA A 44 5.43 7.84 -6.64
CA ALA A 44 5.75 6.55 -7.26
C ALA A 44 6.51 5.52 -6.38
N ASN A 45 6.56 5.72 -5.05
CA ASN A 45 7.01 4.68 -4.14
C ASN A 45 5.79 4.05 -3.47
N HIS A 46 5.55 2.79 -3.75
CA HIS A 46 4.35 2.08 -3.31
C HIS A 46 4.71 0.78 -2.62
N ALA A 47 4.02 0.48 -1.53
CA ALA A 47 4.06 -0.80 -0.87
C ALA A 47 2.66 -1.42 -0.84
N LEU A 48 2.56 -2.67 -1.25
CA LEU A 48 1.36 -3.49 -1.17
C LEU A 48 1.55 -4.55 -0.10
N ARG A 49 0.56 -4.71 0.78
CA ARG A 49 0.56 -5.70 1.84
C ARG A 49 -0.69 -6.57 1.74
N THR A 50 -0.51 -7.87 1.56
CA THR A 50 -1.53 -8.88 1.75
C THR A 50 -1.30 -9.59 3.09
N GLU A 51 -2.08 -10.60 3.43
CA GLU A 51 -1.83 -11.42 4.60
C GLU A 51 -0.43 -12.06 4.57
N ARG A 52 -0.02 -12.58 3.42
CA ARG A 52 1.25 -13.29 3.24
C ARG A 52 2.36 -12.44 2.64
N TRP A 53 2.05 -11.64 1.60
CA TRP A 53 3.06 -10.99 0.77
C TRP A 53 3.20 -9.51 1.10
N ARG A 54 4.43 -9.02 1.05
CA ARG A 54 4.74 -7.60 0.95
C ARG A 54 5.52 -7.36 -0.33
N TYR A 55 4.97 -6.49 -1.18
CA TYR A 55 5.60 -6.08 -2.43
C TYR A 55 5.81 -4.58 -2.42
N ILE A 56 7.03 -4.15 -2.74
CA ILE A 56 7.40 -2.73 -2.79
C ILE A 56 7.93 -2.45 -4.18
N ARG A 57 7.48 -1.34 -4.76
CA ARG A 57 8.03 -0.77 -5.98
C ARG A 57 8.46 0.66 -5.71
N TYR A 58 9.70 0.96 -6.05
CA TYR A 58 10.28 2.28 -5.92
C TYR A 58 10.16 3.10 -7.21
N ALA A 59 10.31 4.43 -7.10
CA ALA A 59 10.22 5.36 -8.24
C ALA A 59 11.30 5.13 -9.31
N ASP A 60 12.45 4.55 -8.93
CA ASP A 60 13.55 4.18 -9.84
C ASP A 60 13.32 2.83 -10.55
N GLY A 61 12.19 2.17 -10.26
CA GLY A 61 11.84 0.86 -10.82
C GLY A 61 12.40 -0.32 -10.04
N SER A 62 13.20 -0.13 -8.99
CA SER A 62 13.63 -1.21 -8.12
C SER A 62 12.46 -1.81 -7.34
N GLU A 63 12.58 -3.08 -6.98
CA GLU A 63 11.49 -3.84 -6.38
C GLU A 63 11.97 -4.67 -5.19
N GLU A 64 11.08 -4.87 -4.23
CA GLU A 64 11.25 -5.83 -3.14
C GLU A 64 10.01 -6.70 -3.02
N LEU A 65 10.22 -7.97 -2.70
CA LEU A 65 9.14 -8.93 -2.42
C LEU A 65 9.53 -9.80 -1.22
N TYR A 66 8.65 -9.89 -0.24
CA TYR A 66 8.86 -10.67 0.97
C TYR A 66 7.69 -11.61 1.23
N ASP A 67 8.00 -12.83 1.68
CA ASP A 67 7.05 -13.87 2.06
C ASP A 67 6.96 -13.96 3.59
N HIS A 68 6.01 -13.28 4.19
CA HIS A 68 5.84 -13.24 5.65
C HIS A 68 5.49 -14.59 6.30
N GLN A 69 5.07 -15.56 5.51
CA GLN A 69 4.86 -16.92 6.02
C GLN A 69 6.18 -17.62 6.35
N ASN A 70 7.23 -17.35 5.58
CA ASN A 70 8.55 -17.99 5.71
C ASN A 70 9.64 -17.03 6.19
N ASP A 71 9.43 -15.73 6.09
CA ASP A 71 10.38 -14.67 6.43
C ASP A 71 9.66 -13.45 7.02
N SER A 72 9.24 -13.57 8.27
CA SER A 72 8.49 -12.51 8.97
C SER A 72 9.30 -11.25 9.24
N LEU A 73 10.62 -11.35 9.20
CA LEU A 73 11.55 -10.24 9.43
C LEU A 73 12.09 -9.59 8.15
N GLU A 74 11.63 -10.06 6.99
CA GLU A 74 11.99 -9.49 5.67
C GLU A 74 13.51 -9.46 5.39
N TRP A 75 14.21 -10.53 5.73
CA TRP A 75 15.64 -10.62 5.49
C TRP A 75 16.02 -11.00 4.06
N ASN A 76 15.10 -11.68 3.34
CA ASN A 76 15.37 -12.22 2.02
C ASN A 76 14.48 -11.58 0.97
N ASN A 77 15.04 -10.66 0.18
CA ASN A 77 14.32 -10.07 -0.95
C ASN A 77 14.17 -11.08 -2.10
N LEU A 78 12.93 -11.46 -2.40
CA LEU A 78 12.57 -12.44 -3.42
C LEU A 78 12.26 -11.82 -4.79
N ALA A 79 12.33 -10.50 -4.93
CA ALA A 79 11.90 -9.78 -6.14
C ALA A 79 12.61 -10.24 -7.43
N ASN A 80 13.87 -10.66 -7.32
CA ASN A 80 14.68 -11.10 -8.45
C ASN A 80 14.57 -12.61 -8.73
N SER A 81 13.81 -13.36 -7.93
CA SER A 81 13.64 -14.80 -8.11
C SER A 81 12.57 -15.09 -9.16
N PRO A 82 12.91 -15.85 -10.23
CA PRO A 82 11.96 -16.20 -11.29
C PRO A 82 10.73 -16.95 -10.77
N LYS A 83 10.90 -17.71 -9.68
CA LYS A 83 9.85 -18.49 -9.03
C LYS A 83 8.65 -17.64 -8.60
N PHE A 84 8.88 -16.39 -8.21
CA PHE A 84 7.86 -15.50 -7.66
C PHE A 84 7.39 -14.42 -8.65
N ARG A 85 7.78 -14.53 -9.92
CA ARG A 85 7.40 -13.57 -10.96
C ARG A 85 5.89 -13.42 -11.10
N ALA A 86 5.16 -14.53 -11.11
CA ALA A 86 3.71 -14.50 -11.23
C ALA A 86 3.03 -13.74 -10.07
N ILE A 87 3.56 -13.89 -8.84
CA ILE A 87 3.07 -13.18 -7.66
C ILE A 87 3.31 -11.67 -7.79
N LYS A 88 4.49 -11.26 -8.26
CA LYS A 88 4.78 -9.84 -8.52
C LYS A 88 3.84 -9.26 -9.58
N GLU A 89 3.63 -9.98 -10.67
CA GLU A 89 2.73 -9.57 -11.76
C GLU A 89 1.29 -9.42 -11.25
N GLU A 90 0.82 -10.32 -10.41
CA GLU A 90 -0.50 -10.22 -9.79
C GLU A 90 -0.61 -9.00 -8.86
N LEU A 91 0.34 -8.83 -7.95
CA LEU A 91 0.34 -7.72 -7.02
C LEU A 91 0.49 -6.37 -7.75
N SER A 92 1.29 -6.31 -8.81
CA SER A 92 1.51 -5.08 -9.56
C SER A 92 0.23 -4.49 -10.18
N LYS A 93 -0.80 -5.30 -10.42
CA LYS A 93 -2.11 -4.83 -10.92
C LYS A 93 -2.83 -3.88 -9.95
N TYR A 94 -2.47 -3.93 -8.68
CA TYR A 94 -3.04 -3.06 -7.64
C TYR A 94 -2.26 -1.77 -7.43
N LEU A 95 -1.14 -1.59 -8.14
CA LEU A 95 -0.38 -0.33 -8.07
C LEU A 95 -1.15 0.80 -8.76
N PRO A 96 -1.07 2.04 -8.24
CA PRO A 96 -1.66 3.19 -8.89
C PRO A 96 -1.07 3.41 -10.29
N THR A 97 -1.92 3.66 -11.27
CA THR A 97 -1.52 4.05 -12.63
C THR A 97 -1.16 5.53 -12.71
N GLU A 98 -1.79 6.35 -11.86
CA GLU A 98 -1.53 7.78 -11.76
C GLU A 98 -0.79 8.12 -10.47
N ASN A 99 0.22 8.97 -10.59
CA ASN A 99 1.02 9.41 -9.46
C ASN A 99 1.01 10.93 -9.38
N ALA A 100 0.40 11.48 -8.34
CA ALA A 100 0.37 12.91 -8.11
C ALA A 100 1.79 13.49 -8.03
N LEU A 101 1.96 14.70 -8.57
CA LEU A 101 3.21 15.44 -8.46
C LEU A 101 3.49 15.78 -7.00
N ALA A 102 4.75 15.71 -6.60
CA ALA A 102 5.17 16.20 -5.29
C ALA A 102 4.86 17.69 -5.17
N LEU A 103 4.25 18.10 -4.06
CA LEU A 103 4.01 19.51 -3.79
C LEU A 103 5.36 20.24 -3.66
N LYS A 104 5.58 21.28 -4.48
CA LYS A 104 6.71 22.18 -4.33
C LYS A 104 6.53 22.93 -3.01
N GLY A 105 7.40 22.73 -2.02
CA GLY A 105 7.44 23.62 -0.86
C GLY A 105 7.29 22.99 0.53
N SER A 106 7.41 21.71 0.70
CA SER A 106 7.71 21.16 2.04
C SER A 106 9.15 21.55 2.42
N LYS A 107 9.34 22.81 2.88
CA LYS A 107 10.59 23.19 3.54
C LYS A 107 10.80 22.21 4.69
N LYS A 108 11.92 21.47 4.66
CA LYS A 108 12.40 20.74 5.83
C LYS A 108 12.38 21.70 7.01
N THR A 109 11.51 21.47 7.96
CA THR A 109 11.53 22.20 9.24
C THR A 109 12.90 21.86 9.83
N LYS A 110 13.83 22.81 9.82
CA LYS A 110 15.09 22.68 10.53
C LYS A 110 14.71 22.38 11.98
N GLY A 111 15.15 21.22 12.47
CA GLY A 111 14.94 20.84 13.85
C GLY A 111 15.33 22.00 14.77
N ARG A 112 14.45 22.41 15.66
CA ARG A 112 14.79 23.27 16.79
C ARG A 112 15.87 22.55 17.56
N GLN A 113 17.09 23.07 17.53
CA GLN A 113 18.08 22.76 18.56
C GLN A 113 17.53 23.35 19.85
N ILE A 114 17.26 22.48 20.80
CA ILE A 114 16.95 22.86 22.19
C ILE A 114 18.32 23.03 22.84
N GLU A 115 18.68 24.28 23.17
CA GLU A 115 19.77 24.59 24.10
C GLU A 115 19.36 24.25 25.53
#